data_57a8f388fc757f97663ddb1154773d22
#
_entry.id   57a8f388fc757f97663ddb1154773d22
#
_cell.length_a   1.000
_cell.length_b   1.000
_cell.length_c   1.000
_cell.angle_alpha   90.00
_cell.angle_beta   90.00
_cell.angle_gamma   90.00
#
_symmetry.space_group_name_H-M   'P 1'
#
loop_
_entity.id
_entity.type
_entity.pdbx_description
1 polymer ?
#
loop_
_entity_poly.entity_id
_entity_poly.type
_entity_poly.pdbx_seq_one_letter_code
_entity_poly.pdbx_strand_id
1 'polypeptide(L)'
;MQGEKQYKTGLDVGSTTAKIVIIDESGQTVFSRYERHNAQVNDLLSAYFREARQELGNIETSIAVTGSVGMGTAEQLRTEFIQEVVAATRYAQQLYPSASALIDIGGEDAKVVLFQGNHIDLRMNGNCAGGTGAFID
;
A
#
# COMPACT_ATOMS: atom_id res chain seq x y z
N MET A 1 -27.52 -16.83 -11.68
CA MET A 1 -26.25 -17.30 -11.15
C MET A 1 -25.51 -16.15 -10.52
N GLN A 2 -25.18 -16.29 -9.27
CA GLN A 2 -24.41 -15.25 -8.60
C GLN A 2 -22.97 -15.29 -9.10
N GLY A 3 -22.46 -14.17 -9.57
CA GLY A 3 -21.07 -14.05 -9.88
C GLY A 3 -20.22 -14.24 -8.62
N GLU A 4 -19.05 -14.82 -8.76
CA GLU A 4 -18.11 -14.93 -7.66
C GLU A 4 -17.74 -13.53 -7.18
N LYS A 5 -17.71 -13.35 -5.86
CA LYS A 5 -17.26 -12.10 -5.27
C LYS A 5 -15.78 -11.90 -5.57
N GLN A 6 -15.45 -10.72 -6.09
CA GLN A 6 -14.07 -10.37 -6.39
C GLN A 6 -13.51 -9.52 -5.27
N TYR A 7 -12.37 -9.93 -4.78
CA TYR A 7 -11.65 -9.19 -3.75
C TYR A 7 -10.34 -8.67 -4.31
N LYS A 8 -9.85 -7.61 -3.71
CA LYS A 8 -8.54 -7.06 -4.02
C LYS A 8 -7.74 -6.95 -2.74
N THR A 9 -6.51 -7.41 -2.78
CA THR A 9 -5.60 -7.41 -1.63
C THR A 9 -4.42 -6.51 -1.92
N GLY A 10 -4.15 -5.61 -1.01
CA GLY A 10 -2.94 -4.80 -1.01
C GLY A 10 -2.02 -5.20 0.13
N LEU A 11 -0.74 -5.33 -0.17
CA LEU A 11 0.31 -5.56 0.82
C LEU A 11 1.28 -4.39 0.78
N ASP A 12 1.57 -3.82 1.94
CA ASP A 12 2.57 -2.78 2.09
C ASP A 12 3.67 -3.31 3.00
N VAL A 13 4.82 -3.66 2.40
CA VAL A 13 5.92 -4.29 3.12
C VAL A 13 7.05 -3.28 3.25
N GLY A 14 7.15 -2.68 4.42
CA GLY A 14 8.21 -1.74 4.76
C GLY A 14 9.38 -2.41 5.47
N SER A 15 10.36 -1.61 5.83
CA SER A 15 11.57 -2.10 6.51
C SER A 15 11.29 -2.63 7.92
N THR A 16 10.21 -2.18 8.56
CA THR A 16 9.88 -2.49 9.95
C THR A 16 8.52 -3.16 10.10
N THR A 17 7.55 -2.75 9.30
CA THR A 17 6.16 -3.16 9.44
C THR A 17 5.63 -3.71 8.13
N ALA A 18 4.59 -4.51 8.22
CA ALA A 18 3.83 -4.96 7.05
C ALA A 18 2.35 -4.77 7.28
N LYS A 19 1.65 -4.35 6.24
CA LYS A 19 0.21 -4.15 6.25
C LYS A 19 -0.43 -5.04 5.21
N ILE A 20 -1.63 -5.48 5.51
CA ILE A 20 -2.53 -6.09 4.53
C ILE A 20 -3.88 -5.38 4.60
N VAL A 21 -4.46 -5.14 3.44
CA VAL A 21 -5.83 -4.64 3.32
C VAL A 21 -6.52 -5.46 2.24
N ILE A 22 -7.69 -5.98 2.54
CA ILE A 22 -8.52 -6.67 1.55
C ILE A 22 -9.82 -5.87 1.43
N ILE A 23 -10.15 -5.52 0.20
CA ILE A 23 -11.39 -4.81 -0.11
C ILE A 23 -12.29 -5.68 -0.96
N ASP A 24 -13.60 -5.46 -0.83
CA ASP A 24 -14.60 -6.13 -1.64
C ASP A 24 -14.86 -5.36 -2.95
N GLU A 25 -15.84 -5.83 -3.73
CA GLU A 25 -16.20 -5.22 -5.01
C GLU A 25 -16.65 -3.76 -4.88
N SER A 26 -17.22 -3.41 -3.74
CA SER A 26 -17.69 -2.03 -3.49
C SER A 26 -16.57 -1.12 -2.99
N GLY A 27 -15.37 -1.65 -2.75
CA GLY A 27 -14.26 -0.90 -2.21
C GLY A 27 -14.23 -0.83 -0.70
N GLN A 28 -15.10 -1.57 0.00
CA GLN A 28 -15.10 -1.59 1.45
C GLN A 28 -14.02 -2.53 1.97
N THR A 29 -13.32 -2.08 3.01
CA THR A 29 -12.32 -2.91 3.69
C THR A 29 -13.03 -4.01 4.47
N VAL A 30 -12.72 -5.26 4.13
CA VAL A 30 -13.28 -6.44 4.79
C VAL A 30 -12.28 -7.14 5.70
N PHE A 31 -11.00 -6.81 5.56
CA PHE A 31 -9.94 -7.38 6.40
C PHE A 31 -8.75 -6.43 6.36
N SER A 32 -8.13 -6.19 7.51
CA SER A 32 -6.88 -5.42 7.57
C SER A 32 -6.07 -5.80 8.79
N ARG A 33 -4.74 -5.75 8.63
CA ARG A 33 -3.76 -5.95 9.72
C ARG A 33 -2.57 -5.04 9.50
N TYR A 34 -1.93 -4.64 10.57
CA TYR A 34 -0.74 -3.80 10.55
C TYR A 34 0.12 -4.15 11.76
N GLU A 35 1.27 -4.77 11.51
CA GLU A 35 2.15 -5.23 12.59
C GLU A 35 3.61 -5.11 12.20
N ARG A 36 4.47 -5.12 13.20
CA ARG A 36 5.92 -5.21 13.00
C ARG A 36 6.27 -6.63 12.57
N HIS A 37 7.14 -6.76 11.58
CA HIS A 37 7.52 -8.09 11.08
C HIS A 37 8.77 -8.67 11.75
N ASN A 38 9.55 -7.86 12.46
CA ASN A 38 10.76 -8.32 13.18
C ASN A 38 11.68 -9.14 12.27
N ALA A 39 11.89 -8.68 11.03
CA ALA A 39 12.64 -9.36 9.98
C ALA A 39 12.10 -10.73 9.56
N GLN A 40 10.85 -11.06 9.94
CA GLN A 40 10.18 -12.31 9.58
C GLN A 40 8.95 -12.02 8.71
N VAL A 41 9.19 -11.38 7.57
CA VAL A 41 8.13 -10.91 6.67
C VAL A 41 7.27 -12.07 6.19
N ASN A 42 7.89 -13.15 5.72
CA ASN A 42 7.14 -14.27 5.15
C ASN A 42 6.24 -14.94 6.18
N ASP A 43 6.72 -15.07 7.42
CA ASP A 43 5.93 -15.65 8.51
C ASP A 43 4.72 -14.75 8.83
N LEU A 44 4.94 -13.45 8.88
CA LEU A 44 3.86 -12.50 9.17
C LEU A 44 2.82 -12.50 8.05
N LEU A 45 3.24 -12.45 6.79
CA LEU A 45 2.32 -12.47 5.66
C LEU A 45 1.54 -13.79 5.59
N SER A 46 2.20 -14.91 5.89
CA SER A 46 1.52 -16.21 5.96
C SER A 46 0.44 -16.21 7.05
N ALA A 47 0.75 -15.61 8.20
CA ALA A 47 -0.23 -15.45 9.28
C ALA A 47 -1.41 -14.59 8.83
N TYR A 48 -1.15 -13.49 8.13
CA TYR A 48 -2.20 -12.62 7.61
C TYR A 48 -3.14 -13.37 6.66
N PHE A 49 -2.58 -14.11 5.71
CA PHE A 49 -3.42 -14.87 4.78
C PHE A 49 -4.21 -15.96 5.48
N ARG A 50 -3.64 -16.59 6.49
CA ARG A 50 -4.34 -17.59 7.29
C ARG A 50 -5.51 -16.97 8.05
N GLU A 51 -5.29 -15.83 8.69
CA GLU A 51 -6.33 -15.11 9.42
C GLU A 51 -7.42 -14.62 8.47
N ALA A 52 -7.05 -14.10 7.31
CA ALA A 52 -8.02 -13.67 6.30
C ALA A 52 -8.89 -14.84 5.85
N ARG A 53 -8.29 -16.00 5.64
CA ARG A 53 -9.04 -17.21 5.25
C ARG A 53 -10.01 -17.65 6.35
N GLN A 54 -9.61 -17.49 7.60
CA GLN A 54 -10.50 -17.82 8.72
C GLN A 54 -11.71 -16.89 8.78
N GLU A 55 -11.51 -15.61 8.51
CA GLU A 55 -12.60 -14.63 8.56
C GLU A 55 -13.47 -14.61 7.31
N LEU A 56 -12.85 -14.74 6.13
CA LEU A 56 -13.54 -14.57 4.85
C LEU A 56 -13.84 -15.87 4.11
N GLY A 57 -13.27 -16.98 4.56
CA GLY A 57 -13.36 -18.26 3.86
C GLY A 57 -12.40 -18.33 2.68
N ASN A 58 -12.66 -19.26 1.76
CA ASN A 58 -11.89 -19.38 0.53
C ASN A 58 -12.37 -18.31 -0.45
N ILE A 59 -11.56 -17.29 -0.65
CA ILE A 59 -11.85 -16.22 -1.58
C ILE A 59 -10.81 -16.20 -2.69
N GLU A 60 -11.21 -15.71 -3.84
CA GLU A 60 -10.28 -15.35 -4.90
C GLU A 60 -9.99 -13.86 -4.80
N THR A 61 -8.73 -13.49 -4.89
CA THR A 61 -8.32 -12.11 -4.77
C THR A 61 -7.16 -11.83 -5.73
N SER A 62 -7.15 -10.64 -6.30
CA SER A 62 -5.95 -10.13 -6.95
C SER A 62 -5.08 -9.48 -5.88
N ILE A 63 -3.77 -9.57 -6.05
CA ILE A 63 -2.81 -9.05 -5.08
C ILE A 63 -1.90 -8.04 -5.76
N ALA A 64 -1.70 -6.90 -5.10
CA ALA A 64 -0.68 -5.94 -5.46
C ALA A 64 0.16 -5.65 -4.23
N VAL A 65 1.44 -5.39 -4.42
CA VAL A 65 2.40 -5.19 -3.34
C VAL A 65 3.07 -3.83 -3.51
N THR A 66 3.24 -3.14 -2.40
CA THR A 66 4.00 -1.90 -2.34
C THR A 66 4.93 -1.95 -1.11
N GLY A 67 5.65 -0.88 -0.87
CA GLY A 67 6.54 -0.76 0.28
C GLY A 67 8.00 -0.87 -0.09
N SER A 68 8.85 -0.33 0.77
CA SER A 68 10.30 -0.20 0.51
C SER A 68 11.01 -1.54 0.33
N VAL A 69 10.48 -2.63 0.90
CA VAL A 69 11.04 -3.98 0.71
C VAL A 69 10.01 -4.92 0.07
N GLY A 70 8.97 -4.38 -0.55
CA GLY A 70 7.89 -5.17 -1.13
C GLY A 70 8.22 -5.86 -2.44
N MET A 71 9.25 -5.41 -3.14
CA MET A 71 9.58 -5.95 -4.46
C MET A 71 9.91 -7.45 -4.39
N GLY A 72 10.68 -7.88 -3.38
CA GLY A 72 10.97 -9.30 -3.19
C GLY A 72 9.71 -10.11 -2.90
N THR A 73 8.80 -9.56 -2.12
CA THR A 73 7.51 -10.21 -1.85
C THR A 73 6.68 -10.34 -3.13
N ALA A 74 6.63 -9.29 -3.95
CA ALA A 74 5.91 -9.32 -5.21
C ALA A 74 6.47 -10.40 -6.15
N GLU A 75 7.79 -10.53 -6.23
CA GLU A 75 8.44 -11.57 -7.01
C GLU A 75 8.07 -12.97 -6.52
N GLN A 76 8.12 -13.19 -5.20
CA GLN A 76 7.76 -14.48 -4.61
C GLN A 76 6.30 -14.85 -4.87
N LEU A 77 5.40 -13.88 -4.79
CA LEU A 77 3.99 -14.08 -5.02
C LEU A 77 3.60 -14.04 -6.50
N ARG A 78 4.54 -13.71 -7.37
CA ARG A 78 4.31 -13.52 -8.82
C ARG A 78 3.18 -12.54 -9.08
N THR A 79 3.25 -11.40 -8.41
CA THR A 79 2.22 -10.38 -8.50
C THR A 79 2.83 -9.02 -8.79
N GLU A 80 1.99 -8.03 -9.01
CA GLU A 80 2.42 -6.69 -9.38
C GLU A 80 3.00 -5.95 -8.18
N PHE A 81 4.12 -5.25 -8.40
CA PHE A 81 4.66 -4.28 -7.46
C PHE A 81 4.30 -2.87 -7.92
N ILE A 82 3.78 -2.06 -7.01
CA ILE A 82 3.40 -0.68 -7.27
C ILE A 82 4.19 0.21 -6.32
N GLN A 83 4.84 1.24 -6.85
CA GLN A 83 5.57 2.19 -6.02
C GLN A 83 4.62 2.90 -5.05
N GLU A 84 5.10 3.16 -3.84
CA GLU A 84 4.29 3.77 -2.78
C GLU A 84 3.64 5.09 -3.22
N VAL A 85 4.41 5.94 -3.89
CA VAL A 85 3.90 7.23 -4.33
C VAL A 85 2.78 7.07 -5.36
N VAL A 86 2.86 6.06 -6.23
CA VAL A 86 1.81 5.78 -7.21
C VAL A 86 0.56 5.28 -6.52
N ALA A 87 0.72 4.36 -5.57
CA ALA A 87 -0.42 3.81 -4.81
C ALA A 87 -1.12 4.90 -4.01
N ALA A 88 -0.35 5.72 -3.29
CA ALA A 88 -0.90 6.82 -2.49
C ALA A 88 -1.60 7.86 -3.38
N THR A 89 -1.02 8.17 -4.53
CA THR A 89 -1.58 9.12 -5.49
C THR A 89 -2.93 8.65 -6.02
N ARG A 90 -3.00 7.40 -6.44
CA ARG A 90 -4.25 6.82 -6.96
C ARG A 90 -5.35 6.81 -5.90
N TYR A 91 -4.99 6.46 -4.67
CA TYR A 91 -5.93 6.46 -3.56
C TYR A 91 -6.44 7.88 -3.27
N ALA A 92 -5.54 8.86 -3.21
CA ALA A 92 -5.91 10.25 -2.96
C ALA A 92 -6.82 10.79 -4.06
N GLN A 93 -6.52 10.50 -5.33
CA GLN A 93 -7.36 10.94 -6.44
C GLN A 93 -8.76 10.29 -6.40
N GLN A 94 -8.84 9.07 -5.95
CA GLN A 94 -10.12 8.37 -5.85
C GLN A 94 -11.00 8.95 -4.74
N LEU A 95 -10.40 9.27 -3.58
CA LEU A 95 -11.15 9.87 -2.47
C LEU A 95 -11.43 11.35 -2.65
N TYR A 96 -10.51 12.05 -3.27
CA TYR A 96 -10.56 13.50 -3.43
C TYR A 96 -10.31 13.88 -4.88
N PRO A 97 -11.30 13.67 -5.78
CA PRO A 97 -11.09 13.92 -7.22
C PRO A 97 -10.70 15.35 -7.56
N SER A 98 -11.03 16.31 -6.70
CA SER A 98 -10.69 17.72 -6.91
C SER A 98 -9.33 18.12 -6.33
N ALA A 99 -8.65 17.21 -5.65
CA ALA A 99 -7.32 17.51 -5.12
C ALA A 99 -6.33 17.71 -6.25
N SER A 100 -5.45 18.69 -6.10
CA SER A 100 -4.41 19.00 -7.08
C SER A 100 -3.01 18.65 -6.60
N ALA A 101 -2.87 18.27 -5.34
CA ALA A 101 -1.58 17.92 -4.76
C ALA A 101 -1.73 16.91 -3.63
N LEU A 102 -0.71 16.10 -3.44
CA LEU A 102 -0.55 15.22 -2.30
C LEU A 102 0.81 15.50 -1.67
N ILE A 103 0.83 15.73 -0.37
CA ILE A 103 2.06 15.89 0.38
C ILE A 103 2.19 14.70 1.32
N ASP A 104 3.26 13.95 1.15
CA ASP A 104 3.57 12.79 1.96
C ASP A 104 4.83 13.08 2.75
N ILE A 105 4.69 13.13 4.08
CA ILE A 105 5.78 13.45 4.98
C ILE A 105 6.02 12.26 5.89
N GLY A 106 7.14 11.60 5.68
CA GLY A 106 7.56 10.46 6.50
C GLY A 106 8.74 10.80 7.39
N GLY A 107 9.16 9.82 8.16
CA GLY A 107 10.35 9.96 9.01
C GLY A 107 11.66 10.06 8.24
N GLU A 108 11.69 9.64 6.99
CA GLU A 108 12.90 9.59 6.17
C GLU A 108 12.90 10.58 5.02
N ASP A 109 11.74 10.90 4.45
CA ASP A 109 11.66 11.79 3.29
C ASP A 109 10.36 12.57 3.26
N ALA A 110 10.32 13.55 2.38
CA ALA A 110 9.12 14.30 2.06
C ALA A 110 8.92 14.25 0.54
N LYS A 111 7.69 13.99 0.13
CA LYS A 111 7.31 13.90 -1.28
C LYS A 111 6.14 14.82 -1.54
N VAL A 112 6.19 15.52 -2.66
CA VAL A 112 5.08 16.33 -3.13
C VAL A 112 4.69 15.81 -4.51
N VAL A 113 3.43 15.46 -4.67
CA VAL A 113 2.88 15.00 -5.95
C VAL A 113 1.87 16.04 -6.42
N LEU A 114 2.09 16.55 -7.60
CA LEU A 114 1.19 17.52 -8.22
C LEU A 114 0.38 16.83 -9.32
N PHE A 115 -0.93 17.06 -9.32
CA PHE A 115 -1.83 16.45 -10.29
C PHE A 115 -2.36 17.51 -11.24
N GLN A 116 -2.28 17.26 -12.54
CA GLN A 116 -2.95 18.08 -13.55
C GLN A 116 -3.57 17.12 -14.57
N GLY A 117 -4.86 16.87 -14.41
CA GLY A 117 -5.53 15.86 -15.23
C GLY A 117 -4.90 14.49 -15.04
N ASN A 118 -4.37 13.92 -16.13
CA ASN A 118 -3.66 12.63 -16.07
C ASN A 118 -2.16 12.80 -15.85
N HIS A 119 -1.69 14.05 -15.72
CA HIS A 119 -0.27 14.31 -15.52
C HIS A 119 0.05 14.33 -14.03
N ILE A 120 1.10 13.58 -13.65
CA ILE A 120 1.58 13.51 -12.28
C ILE A 120 3.03 13.97 -12.26
N ASP A 121 3.31 14.98 -11.46
CA ASP A 121 4.66 15.50 -11.25
C ASP A 121 5.08 15.21 -9.81
N LEU A 122 6.09 14.37 -9.65
CA LEU A 122 6.62 13.99 -8.35
C LEU A 122 7.87 14.78 -8.04
N ARG A 123 7.88 15.41 -6.87
CA ARG A 123 9.05 16.11 -6.35
C ARG A 123 9.41 15.53 -4.99
N MET A 124 10.65 15.14 -4.84
CA MET A 124 11.16 14.55 -3.61
C MET A 124 12.27 15.43 -3.04
N ASN A 125 12.38 15.44 -1.73
CA ASN A 125 13.52 16.00 -1.06
C ASN A 125 14.73 15.09 -1.27
N GLY A 126 15.74 15.55 -2.02
CA GLY A 126 16.91 14.74 -2.35
C GLY A 126 17.83 14.44 -1.17
N ASN A 127 17.73 15.21 -0.08
CA ASN A 127 18.50 14.99 1.14
C ASN A 127 17.55 14.55 2.24
N CYS A 128 17.14 13.30 2.18
CA CYS A 128 16.07 12.78 3.01
C CYS A 128 16.27 13.08 4.50
N ALA A 129 17.48 12.90 5.02
CA ALA A 129 17.72 13.11 6.44
C ALA A 129 17.55 14.56 6.89
N GLY A 130 17.64 15.51 5.97
CA GLY A 130 17.54 16.93 6.29
C GLY A 130 16.15 17.52 6.12
N GLY A 131 15.23 16.79 5.52
CA GLY A 131 13.97 17.40 5.11
C GLY A 131 12.72 16.82 5.71
N THR A 132 12.83 15.95 6.68
CA THR A 132 11.71 15.17 7.16
C THR A 132 11.08 15.69 8.43
N GLY A 133 10.90 14.84 9.41
CA GLY A 133 10.32 15.22 10.69
C GLY A 133 11.00 16.40 11.36
N ALA A 134 12.31 16.53 11.18
CA ALA A 134 13.06 17.68 11.71
C ALA A 134 12.60 19.00 11.10
N PHE A 135 11.99 18.97 9.95
CA PHE A 135 11.46 20.17 9.28
C PHE A 135 10.12 20.60 9.89
N ILE A 136 9.41 19.69 10.46
CA ILE A 136 8.09 19.91 11.05
C ILE A 136 8.21 20.13 12.55
N ASP A 137 9.11 19.43 13.17
CA ASP A 137 9.39 19.54 14.60
C ASP A 137 10.12 20.85 14.91
#